data_ff6418eff1513d901b6217f685c11854
#
_entry.id   ff6418eff1513d901b6217f685c11854
#
_cell.length_a   1.000
_cell.length_b   1.000
_cell.length_c   1.000
_cell.angle_alpha   90.00
_cell.angle_beta   90.00
_cell.angle_gamma   90.00
#
_symmetry.space_group_name_H-M   'P 1'
#
loop_
_entity.id
_entity.type
_entity.pdbx_description
1 polymer ?
#
loop_
_entity_poly.entity_id
_entity_poly.type
_entity_poly.pdbx_seq_one_letter_code
_entity_poly.pdbx_strand_id
1 'polypeptide(L)'
;EADHRLTVYRDNCRRVPSITGQVIPEPTYTIGGYHDLLGRLYADIAPHDPEELLRLEWLNSRGAIARFDRNCIEIRVMDAQECPRADLAIVELLVAIIRALCEERWASLASLQKLPTASLVHLLNQSIVEAERSEYDERAWLAAFGVPRSLPARRLLDQLAENLSDGLSPDAQRVLESLLTDGSLASRLRQGLDDPADDPAAFRAGLLRRYRDLADCLRENQLYR
;
A
#
# COMPACT_ATOMS: atom_id res chain seq x y z
N GLU A 1 -6.83 -8.10 13.08
CA GLU A 1 -6.15 -7.53 11.90
C GLU A 1 -6.64 -6.11 11.66
N ALA A 2 -5.71 -5.21 11.37
CA ALA A 2 -6.06 -3.82 11.08
C ALA A 2 -6.55 -3.66 9.63
N ASP A 3 -5.95 -4.39 8.69
CA ASP A 3 -6.33 -4.39 7.27
C ASP A 3 -6.85 -5.77 6.83
N HIS A 4 -8.13 -6.02 7.09
CA HIS A 4 -8.78 -7.26 6.66
C HIS A 4 -8.92 -7.36 5.13
N ARG A 5 -9.00 -6.23 4.42
CA ARG A 5 -9.07 -6.19 2.95
C ARG A 5 -7.86 -6.86 2.31
N LEU A 6 -6.65 -6.55 2.75
CA LEU A 6 -5.44 -7.16 2.21
C LEU A 6 -5.31 -8.65 2.57
N THR A 7 -5.84 -9.08 3.71
CA THR A 7 -5.96 -10.51 4.03
C THR A 7 -6.84 -11.24 3.02
N VAL A 8 -8.02 -10.70 2.73
CA VAL A 8 -8.94 -11.26 1.72
C VAL A 8 -8.34 -11.18 0.32
N TYR A 9 -7.66 -10.06 0.00
CA TYR A 9 -7.01 -9.87 -1.30
C TYR A 9 -6.03 -10.99 -1.64
N ARG A 10 -5.23 -11.47 -0.68
CA ARG A 10 -4.29 -12.56 -0.89
C ARG A 10 -4.96 -13.88 -1.27
N ASP A 11 -6.18 -14.09 -0.82
CA ASP A 11 -6.95 -15.32 -1.04
C ASP A 11 -7.88 -15.26 -2.26
N ASN A 12 -8.05 -14.09 -2.88
CA ASN A 12 -8.98 -13.92 -4.01
C ASN A 12 -8.71 -14.89 -5.17
N CYS A 13 -7.46 -15.17 -5.45
CA CYS A 13 -7.04 -16.03 -6.56
C CYS A 13 -6.57 -17.42 -6.09
N ARG A 14 -7.08 -17.95 -4.97
CA ARG A 14 -6.61 -19.25 -4.42
C ARG A 14 -6.77 -20.46 -5.35
N ARG A 15 -7.59 -20.37 -6.41
CA ARG A 15 -7.64 -21.40 -7.46
C ARG A 15 -6.40 -21.41 -8.34
N VAL A 16 -5.79 -20.26 -8.57
CA VAL A 16 -4.55 -20.05 -9.31
C VAL A 16 -3.69 -19.07 -8.50
N PRO A 17 -2.99 -19.55 -7.45
CA PRO A 17 -2.30 -18.68 -6.49
C PRO A 17 -1.21 -17.80 -7.10
N SER A 18 -0.63 -18.21 -8.22
CA SER A 18 0.40 -17.44 -8.93
C SER A 18 -0.08 -16.06 -9.39
N ILE A 19 -1.38 -15.85 -9.57
CA ILE A 19 -1.96 -14.56 -9.99
C ILE A 19 -1.70 -13.48 -8.94
N THR A 20 -1.91 -13.78 -7.65
CA THR A 20 -1.66 -12.84 -6.54
C THR A 20 -0.25 -12.99 -5.98
N GLY A 21 0.31 -14.21 -6.00
CA GLY A 21 1.59 -14.51 -5.39
C GLY A 21 1.60 -14.14 -3.91
N GLN A 22 2.67 -13.48 -3.48
CA GLN A 22 2.81 -12.97 -2.11
C GLN A 22 2.40 -11.48 -1.98
N VAL A 23 1.71 -10.92 -2.98
CA VAL A 23 1.42 -9.48 -3.14
C VAL A 23 2.68 -8.67 -3.43
N ILE A 24 3.76 -8.89 -2.69
CA ILE A 24 5.08 -8.30 -3.01
C ILE A 24 5.54 -8.83 -4.37
N PRO A 25 5.92 -7.94 -5.32
CA PRO A 25 6.43 -8.37 -6.62
C PRO A 25 7.69 -9.21 -6.51
N GLU A 26 7.85 -10.18 -7.41
CA GLU A 26 9.09 -10.92 -7.58
C GLU A 26 10.22 -9.99 -8.06
N PRO A 27 11.48 -10.28 -7.72
CA PRO A 27 12.63 -9.49 -8.16
C PRO A 27 12.88 -9.67 -9.66
N THR A 28 12.33 -8.78 -10.47
CA THR A 28 12.50 -8.71 -11.92
C THR A 28 13.10 -7.38 -12.29
N TYR A 29 14.33 -7.38 -12.81
CA TYR A 29 15.12 -6.16 -13.04
C TYR A 29 15.33 -5.85 -14.52
N THR A 30 14.66 -6.60 -15.42
CA THR A 30 14.69 -6.38 -16.86
C THR A 30 13.29 -6.51 -17.44
N ILE A 31 13.04 -5.83 -18.55
CA ILE A 31 11.77 -5.95 -19.31
C ILE A 31 11.53 -7.40 -19.71
N GLY A 32 12.56 -8.10 -20.25
CA GLY A 32 12.44 -9.51 -20.63
C GLY A 32 12.05 -10.39 -19.45
N GLY A 33 12.72 -10.28 -18.30
CA GLY A 33 12.39 -11.03 -17.09
C GLY A 33 10.96 -10.77 -16.58
N TYR A 34 10.46 -9.54 -16.74
CA TYR A 34 9.08 -9.22 -16.39
C TYR A 34 8.09 -9.89 -17.36
N HIS A 35 8.37 -9.88 -18.66
CA HIS A 35 7.56 -10.61 -19.65
C HIS A 35 7.56 -12.13 -19.40
N ASP A 36 8.71 -12.70 -19.01
CA ASP A 36 8.80 -14.11 -18.64
C ASP A 36 7.94 -14.42 -17.39
N LEU A 37 7.89 -13.50 -16.42
CA LEU A 37 6.98 -13.62 -15.27
C LEU A 37 5.52 -13.66 -15.74
N LEU A 38 5.09 -12.71 -16.56
CA LEU A 38 3.73 -12.68 -17.10
C LEU A 38 3.39 -13.93 -17.90
N GLY A 39 4.34 -14.43 -18.68
CA GLY A 39 4.18 -15.69 -19.45
C GLY A 39 3.92 -16.89 -18.54
N ARG A 40 4.61 -16.99 -17.40
CA ARG A 40 4.36 -18.05 -16.42
C ARG A 40 2.98 -17.94 -15.78
N LEU A 41 2.57 -16.72 -15.40
CA LEU A 41 1.22 -16.48 -14.85
C LEU A 41 0.14 -16.89 -15.84
N TYR A 42 0.33 -16.57 -17.13
CA TYR A 42 -0.60 -16.96 -18.17
C TYR A 42 -0.65 -18.48 -18.36
N ALA A 43 0.48 -19.16 -18.35
CA ALA A 43 0.53 -20.61 -18.44
C ALA A 43 -0.25 -21.30 -17.30
N ASP A 44 -0.22 -20.75 -16.09
CA ASP A 44 -0.98 -21.25 -14.95
C ASP A 44 -2.49 -21.04 -15.09
N ILE A 45 -2.93 -19.94 -15.72
CA ILE A 45 -4.37 -19.64 -15.90
C ILE A 45 -4.96 -20.26 -17.16
N ALA A 46 -4.17 -20.51 -18.20
CA ALA A 46 -4.64 -20.97 -19.50
C ALA A 46 -5.63 -22.17 -19.44
N PRO A 47 -5.46 -23.16 -18.55
CA PRO A 47 -6.45 -24.23 -18.40
C PRO A 47 -7.84 -23.77 -17.94
N HIS A 48 -7.94 -22.56 -17.37
CA HIS A 48 -9.16 -21.93 -16.85
C HIS A 48 -9.67 -20.82 -17.77
N ASP A 49 -8.96 -20.48 -18.83
CA ASP A 49 -9.28 -19.41 -19.79
C ASP A 49 -9.23 -19.92 -21.24
N PRO A 50 -10.09 -20.91 -21.61
CA PRO A 50 -10.05 -21.53 -22.93
C PRO A 50 -10.38 -20.60 -24.09
N GLU A 51 -11.01 -19.45 -23.80
CA GLU A 51 -11.36 -18.43 -24.78
C GLU A 51 -10.30 -17.32 -24.87
N GLU A 52 -9.20 -17.43 -24.09
CA GLU A 52 -8.10 -16.46 -24.03
C GLU A 52 -8.57 -15.01 -23.78
N LEU A 53 -9.56 -14.85 -22.89
CA LEU A 53 -10.16 -13.55 -22.56
C LEU A 53 -9.27 -12.73 -21.60
N LEU A 54 -8.49 -13.44 -20.77
CA LEU A 54 -7.63 -12.80 -19.79
C LEU A 54 -6.28 -12.44 -20.42
N ARG A 55 -6.02 -11.16 -20.55
CA ARG A 55 -4.75 -10.66 -21.05
C ARG A 55 -3.68 -10.64 -19.97
N LEU A 56 -2.41 -10.72 -20.35
CA LEU A 56 -1.26 -10.82 -19.45
C LEU A 56 -1.22 -9.70 -18.40
N GLU A 57 -1.47 -8.46 -18.79
CA GLU A 57 -1.45 -7.32 -17.86
C GLU A 57 -2.61 -7.32 -16.85
N TRP A 58 -3.69 -8.04 -17.09
CA TRP A 58 -4.82 -8.17 -16.17
C TRP A 58 -4.61 -9.25 -15.11
N LEU A 59 -3.75 -10.23 -15.41
CA LEU A 59 -3.51 -11.37 -14.52
C LEU A 59 -2.64 -11.01 -13.32
N ASN A 60 -1.68 -10.10 -13.49
CA ASN A 60 -0.75 -9.78 -12.42
C ASN A 60 -1.43 -8.96 -11.32
N SER A 61 -1.73 -9.60 -10.19
CA SER A 61 -2.35 -8.99 -9.01
C SER A 61 -1.35 -8.68 -7.89
N ARG A 62 -0.07 -8.41 -8.22
CA ARG A 62 0.89 -7.91 -7.22
C ARG A 62 0.50 -6.50 -6.79
N GLY A 63 1.01 -6.10 -5.63
CA GLY A 63 0.79 -4.78 -5.04
C GLY A 63 1.37 -3.63 -5.86
N ALA A 64 2.33 -3.91 -6.74
CA ALA A 64 2.84 -2.98 -7.73
C ALA A 64 3.16 -3.74 -9.03
N ILE A 65 2.82 -3.14 -10.18
CA ILE A 65 3.06 -3.73 -11.50
C ILE A 65 3.63 -2.70 -12.47
N ALA A 66 4.49 -3.16 -13.38
CA ALA A 66 4.96 -2.34 -14.48
C ALA A 66 3.89 -2.28 -15.59
N ARG A 67 3.57 -1.07 -16.02
CA ARG A 67 2.66 -0.78 -17.13
C ARG A 67 3.45 -0.13 -18.25
N PHE A 68 4.14 -0.96 -19.04
CA PHE A 68 4.99 -0.48 -20.14
C PHE A 68 4.19 0.24 -21.23
N ASP A 69 2.94 -0.18 -21.46
CA ASP A 69 1.99 0.47 -22.37
C ASP A 69 1.67 1.91 -21.98
N ARG A 70 1.83 2.25 -20.70
CA ARG A 70 1.53 3.58 -20.13
C ARG A 70 2.77 4.28 -19.59
N ASN A 71 3.94 3.66 -19.69
CA ASN A 71 5.20 4.16 -19.14
C ASN A 71 5.07 4.57 -17.66
N CYS A 72 4.43 3.71 -16.85
CA CYS A 72 4.21 3.96 -15.43
C CYS A 72 4.28 2.68 -14.57
N ILE A 73 4.32 2.88 -13.26
CA ILE A 73 4.13 1.82 -12.25
C ILE A 73 2.73 2.00 -11.67
N GLU A 74 1.93 0.94 -11.70
CA GLU A 74 0.61 0.90 -11.07
C GLU A 74 0.74 0.30 -9.67
N ILE A 75 0.35 1.06 -8.63
CA ILE A 75 0.34 0.60 -7.24
C ILE A 75 -1.09 0.27 -6.85
N ARG A 76 -1.32 -0.93 -6.31
CA ARG A 76 -2.66 -1.50 -6.13
C ARG A 76 -3.09 -1.71 -4.67
N VAL A 77 -2.17 -1.68 -3.72
CA VAL A 77 -2.45 -2.00 -2.31
C VAL A 77 -2.87 -0.80 -1.47
N MET A 78 -3.06 0.36 -2.09
CA MET A 78 -3.51 1.56 -1.41
C MET A 78 -5.02 1.65 -1.43
N ASP A 79 -5.62 2.13 -0.33
CA ASP A 79 -7.03 2.46 -0.25
C ASP A 79 -7.29 3.90 -0.68
N ALA A 80 -8.46 4.13 -1.31
CA ALA A 80 -8.97 5.47 -1.48
C ALA A 80 -9.22 6.13 -0.11
N GLN A 81 -8.88 7.38 -0.01
CA GLN A 81 -9.06 8.15 1.21
C GLN A 81 -10.42 8.87 1.23
N GLU A 82 -10.69 9.58 2.31
CA GLU A 82 -11.92 10.31 2.51
C GLU A 82 -12.17 11.43 1.50
N CYS A 83 -11.13 11.89 0.82
CA CYS A 83 -11.25 12.95 -0.20
C CYS A 83 -10.05 12.95 -1.15
N PRO A 84 -10.19 13.51 -2.37
CA PRO A 84 -9.11 13.62 -3.34
C PRO A 84 -7.87 14.34 -2.83
N ARG A 85 -8.04 15.30 -1.93
CA ARG A 85 -6.95 16.03 -1.30
C ARG A 85 -6.06 15.12 -0.45
N ALA A 86 -6.65 14.18 0.27
CA ALA A 86 -5.90 13.19 1.05
C ALA A 86 -5.19 12.18 0.12
N ASP A 87 -5.87 11.70 -0.92
CA ASP A 87 -5.27 10.81 -1.93
C ASP A 87 -4.05 11.47 -2.58
N LEU A 88 -4.17 12.72 -3.02
CA LEU A 88 -3.08 13.45 -3.68
C LEU A 88 -1.89 13.67 -2.75
N ALA A 89 -2.10 13.97 -1.46
CA ALA A 89 -1.01 14.11 -0.51
C ALA A 89 -0.21 12.82 -0.32
N ILE A 90 -0.90 11.68 -0.26
CA ILE A 90 -0.26 10.36 -0.16
C ILE A 90 0.51 10.06 -1.45
N VAL A 91 -0.06 10.36 -2.62
CA VAL A 91 0.61 10.17 -3.93
C VAL A 91 1.86 11.05 -4.03
N GLU A 92 1.82 12.32 -3.60
CA GLU A 92 3.00 13.19 -3.59
C GLU A 92 4.12 12.60 -2.73
N LEU A 93 3.82 12.15 -1.51
CA LEU A 93 4.79 11.51 -0.64
C LEU A 93 5.38 10.24 -1.26
N LEU A 94 4.53 9.39 -1.85
CA LEU A 94 4.97 8.16 -2.50
C LEU A 94 5.89 8.44 -3.68
N VAL A 95 5.55 9.42 -4.51
CA VAL A 95 6.39 9.85 -5.64
C VAL A 95 7.73 10.40 -5.13
N ALA A 96 7.72 11.20 -4.06
CA ALA A 96 8.95 11.72 -3.46
C ALA A 96 9.85 10.58 -2.91
N ILE A 97 9.26 9.58 -2.26
CA ILE A 97 9.99 8.39 -1.77
C ILE A 97 10.61 7.61 -2.94
N ILE A 98 9.82 7.28 -3.97
CA ILE A 98 10.30 6.54 -5.14
C ILE A 98 11.44 7.31 -5.83
N ARG A 99 11.29 8.60 -6.01
CA ARG A 99 12.34 9.46 -6.58
C ARG A 99 13.62 9.39 -5.76
N ALA A 100 13.54 9.55 -4.44
CA ALA A 100 14.70 9.49 -3.55
C ALA A 100 15.40 8.11 -3.60
N LEU A 101 14.65 7.01 -3.73
CA LEU A 101 15.19 5.66 -3.92
C LEU A 101 15.88 5.52 -5.28
N CYS A 102 15.30 6.05 -6.36
CA CYS A 102 15.91 6.05 -7.70
C CYS A 102 17.17 6.92 -7.77
N GLU A 103 17.21 8.02 -7.03
CA GLU A 103 18.37 8.90 -6.90
C GLU A 103 19.42 8.37 -5.92
N GLU A 104 19.22 7.17 -5.38
CA GLU A 104 20.12 6.52 -4.42
C GLU A 104 20.41 7.38 -3.17
N ARG A 105 19.43 8.17 -2.72
CA ARG A 105 19.62 9.14 -1.62
C ARG A 105 20.10 8.52 -0.32
N TRP A 106 19.67 7.28 -0.01
CA TRP A 106 19.98 6.59 1.24
C TRP A 106 20.72 5.27 1.02
N ALA A 107 20.44 4.59 -0.08
CA ALA A 107 21.05 3.31 -0.41
C ALA A 107 21.18 3.15 -1.92
N SER A 108 22.24 2.46 -2.37
CA SER A 108 22.43 2.19 -3.79
C SER A 108 21.34 1.25 -4.34
N LEU A 109 21.00 1.41 -5.61
CA LEU A 109 20.06 0.51 -6.31
C LEU A 109 20.53 -0.95 -6.20
N ALA A 110 21.82 -1.21 -6.29
CA ALA A 110 22.41 -2.54 -6.12
C ALA A 110 22.15 -3.12 -4.71
N SER A 111 22.06 -2.28 -3.68
CA SER A 111 21.71 -2.70 -2.31
C SER A 111 20.21 -2.99 -2.20
N LEU A 112 19.36 -2.16 -2.82
CA LEU A 112 17.91 -2.37 -2.85
C LEU A 112 17.55 -3.67 -3.55
N GLN A 113 18.21 -4.00 -4.65
CA GLN A 113 18.00 -5.25 -5.41
C GLN A 113 18.40 -6.52 -4.64
N LYS A 114 19.15 -6.39 -3.55
CA LYS A 114 19.54 -7.52 -2.69
C LYS A 114 18.58 -7.76 -1.53
N LEU A 115 17.57 -6.92 -1.34
CA LEU A 115 16.58 -7.11 -0.28
C LEU A 115 15.83 -8.42 -0.51
N PRO A 116 15.78 -9.33 0.49
CA PRO A 116 15.07 -10.59 0.33
C PRO A 116 13.55 -10.35 0.21
N THR A 117 12.91 -10.94 -0.79
CA THR A 117 11.45 -10.85 -0.94
C THR A 117 10.72 -11.36 0.32
N ALA A 118 11.26 -12.39 0.98
CA ALA A 118 10.69 -12.92 2.21
C ALA A 118 10.60 -11.87 3.34
N SER A 119 11.64 -11.03 3.51
CA SER A 119 11.62 -9.92 4.47
C SER A 119 10.55 -8.89 4.12
N LEU A 120 10.39 -8.55 2.84
CA LEU A 120 9.35 -7.62 2.40
C LEU A 120 7.94 -8.18 2.62
N VAL A 121 7.74 -9.48 2.37
CA VAL A 121 6.49 -10.20 2.68
C VAL A 121 6.21 -10.20 4.19
N HIS A 122 7.24 -10.39 5.02
CA HIS A 122 7.10 -10.34 6.47
C HIS A 122 6.63 -8.94 6.92
N LEU A 123 7.26 -7.88 6.45
CA LEU A 123 6.87 -6.49 6.75
C LEU A 123 5.43 -6.18 6.29
N LEU A 124 5.04 -6.63 5.09
CA LEU A 124 3.67 -6.52 4.63
C LEU A 124 2.69 -7.22 5.58
N ASN A 125 3.01 -8.44 6.01
CA ASN A 125 2.15 -9.21 6.93
C ASN A 125 2.01 -8.50 8.29
N GLN A 126 3.07 -7.93 8.83
CA GLN A 126 3.02 -7.10 10.04
C GLN A 126 2.09 -5.89 9.83
N SER A 127 2.24 -5.18 8.68
CA SER A 127 1.40 -4.04 8.34
C SER A 127 -0.09 -4.39 8.24
N ILE A 128 -0.43 -5.57 7.69
CA ILE A 128 -1.81 -6.07 7.61
C ILE A 128 -2.41 -6.29 9.00
N VAL A 129 -1.61 -6.76 9.95
CA VAL A 129 -2.08 -7.07 11.30
C VAL A 129 -2.20 -5.82 12.16
N GLU A 130 -1.21 -4.92 12.12
CA GLU A 130 -1.03 -3.83 13.08
C GLU A 130 -1.08 -2.42 12.48
N ALA A 131 -1.14 -2.31 11.14
CA ALA A 131 -1.15 -1.04 10.39
C ALA A 131 -0.03 -0.08 10.84
N GLU A 132 -0.38 1.15 11.21
CA GLU A 132 0.56 2.19 11.64
C GLU A 132 1.36 1.87 12.91
N ARG A 133 0.94 0.84 13.67
CA ARG A 133 1.62 0.39 14.90
C ARG A 133 2.66 -0.70 14.64
N SER A 134 2.73 -1.24 13.41
CA SER A 134 3.70 -2.27 13.04
C SER A 134 5.11 -1.83 13.40
N GLU A 135 5.83 -2.65 14.14
CA GLU A 135 7.21 -2.38 14.51
C GLU A 135 8.14 -2.94 13.43
N TYR A 136 8.77 -2.07 12.66
CA TYR A 136 9.70 -2.49 11.61
C TYR A 136 11.11 -2.64 12.18
N ASP A 137 11.67 -3.85 12.09
CA ASP A 137 12.99 -4.23 12.63
C ASP A 137 13.95 -4.81 11.57
N GLU A 138 13.51 -4.95 10.33
CA GLU A 138 14.33 -5.42 9.20
C GLU A 138 15.41 -4.39 8.82
N ARG A 139 16.60 -4.54 9.40
CA ARG A 139 17.70 -3.55 9.29
C ARG A 139 18.08 -3.22 7.86
N ALA A 140 18.14 -4.22 6.98
CA ALA A 140 18.53 -4.01 5.59
C ALA A 140 17.50 -3.17 4.84
N TRP A 141 16.21 -3.37 5.14
CA TRP A 141 15.12 -2.59 4.58
C TRP A 141 15.07 -1.17 5.15
N LEU A 142 15.24 -1.02 6.46
CA LEU A 142 15.29 0.30 7.11
C LEU A 142 16.47 1.15 6.60
N ALA A 143 17.62 0.51 6.33
CA ALA A 143 18.78 1.17 5.75
C ALA A 143 18.48 1.75 4.36
N ALA A 144 17.53 1.17 3.60
CA ALA A 144 17.09 1.71 2.33
C ALA A 144 16.45 3.11 2.44
N PHE A 145 16.03 3.50 3.64
CA PHE A 145 15.45 4.79 3.98
C PHE A 145 16.35 5.63 4.90
N GLY A 146 17.60 5.22 5.09
CA GLY A 146 18.53 5.90 5.98
C GLY A 146 18.21 5.77 7.47
N VAL A 147 17.40 4.78 7.86
CA VAL A 147 16.95 4.56 9.24
C VAL A 147 17.83 3.50 9.92
N PRO A 148 18.56 3.84 11.00
CA PRO A 148 19.54 2.94 11.59
C PRO A 148 18.99 1.94 12.61
N ARG A 149 17.73 2.08 13.03
CA ARG A 149 17.12 1.29 14.11
C ARG A 149 15.65 1.00 13.87
N SER A 150 15.13 -0.03 14.55
CA SER A 150 13.71 -0.37 14.61
C SER A 150 12.86 0.82 15.06
N LEU A 151 11.68 0.95 14.44
CA LEU A 151 10.69 1.97 14.77
C LEU A 151 9.30 1.57 14.23
N PRO A 152 8.21 2.13 14.82
CA PRO A 152 6.88 1.93 14.29
C PRO A 152 6.70 2.49 12.88
N ALA A 153 5.86 1.84 12.07
CA ALA A 153 5.54 2.26 10.70
C ALA A 153 5.15 3.73 10.61
N ARG A 154 4.32 4.21 11.55
CA ARG A 154 3.94 5.63 11.64
C ARG A 154 5.14 6.54 11.74
N ARG A 155 6.12 6.20 12.59
CA ARG A 155 7.33 7.03 12.79
C ARG A 155 8.24 7.03 11.58
N LEU A 156 8.27 5.92 10.84
CA LEU A 156 8.98 5.88 9.56
C LEU A 156 8.34 6.84 8.55
N LEU A 157 7.03 6.79 8.39
CA LEU A 157 6.31 7.68 7.47
C LEU A 157 6.46 9.15 7.86
N ASP A 158 6.42 9.47 9.15
CA ASP A 158 6.65 10.79 9.72
C ASP A 158 8.05 11.32 9.31
N GLN A 159 9.10 10.53 9.59
CA GLN A 159 10.48 10.87 9.20
C GLN A 159 10.65 11.03 7.68
N LEU A 160 10.00 10.19 6.87
CA LEU A 160 10.06 10.30 5.41
C LEU A 160 9.37 11.56 4.91
N ALA A 161 8.20 11.92 5.48
CA ALA A 161 7.49 13.14 5.13
C ALA A 161 8.31 14.39 5.50
N GLU A 162 8.94 14.41 6.68
CA GLU A 162 9.85 15.48 7.11
C GLU A 162 11.07 15.60 6.18
N ASN A 163 11.77 14.47 5.92
CA ASN A 163 13.00 14.44 5.12
C ASN A 163 12.79 14.77 3.65
N LEU A 164 11.57 14.64 3.15
CA LEU A 164 11.19 14.88 1.75
C LEU A 164 10.30 16.12 1.58
N SER A 165 10.11 16.90 2.65
CA SER A 165 9.19 18.05 2.68
C SER A 165 9.42 19.06 1.55
N ASP A 166 10.68 19.31 1.16
CA ASP A 166 11.02 20.21 0.04
C ASP A 166 10.44 19.75 -1.31
N GLY A 167 10.14 18.47 -1.45
CA GLY A 167 9.53 17.87 -2.64
C GLY A 167 8.00 17.79 -2.59
N LEU A 168 7.38 18.23 -1.49
CA LEU A 168 5.94 18.17 -1.28
C LEU A 168 5.31 19.56 -1.38
N SER A 169 4.11 19.63 -1.93
CA SER A 169 3.34 20.88 -1.90
C SER A 169 2.99 21.29 -0.45
N PRO A 170 2.82 22.59 -0.16
CA PRO A 170 2.41 23.05 1.18
C PRO A 170 1.07 22.45 1.63
N ASP A 171 0.21 22.10 0.70
CA ASP A 171 -1.06 21.44 1.00
C ASP A 171 -0.85 19.97 1.40
N ALA A 172 -0.05 19.23 0.64
CA ALA A 172 0.32 17.86 0.97
C ALA A 172 0.99 17.77 2.35
N GLN A 173 1.92 18.67 2.69
CA GLN A 173 2.55 18.72 4.00
C GLN A 173 1.53 18.82 5.13
N ARG A 174 0.58 19.77 5.04
CA ARG A 174 -0.48 19.95 6.05
C ARG A 174 -1.40 18.74 6.19
N VAL A 175 -1.75 18.13 5.05
CA VAL A 175 -2.60 16.93 5.02
C VAL A 175 -1.88 15.74 5.64
N LEU A 176 -0.63 15.50 5.25
CA LEU A 176 0.19 14.42 5.81
C LEU A 176 0.41 14.58 7.31
N GLU A 177 0.70 15.79 7.80
CA GLU A 177 0.79 16.10 9.22
C GLU A 177 -0.49 15.69 9.98
N SER A 178 -1.67 16.01 9.43
CA SER A 178 -2.94 15.60 10.03
C SER A 178 -3.11 14.08 10.01
N LEU A 179 -2.90 13.42 8.86
CA LEU A 179 -3.04 11.97 8.73
C LEU A 179 -2.07 11.20 9.65
N LEU A 180 -0.84 11.67 9.77
CA LEU A 180 0.17 11.07 10.65
C LEU A 180 -0.12 11.36 12.14
N THR A 181 -0.76 12.47 12.46
CA THR A 181 -1.14 12.81 13.84
C THR A 181 -2.37 12.05 14.29
N ASP A 182 -3.42 12.04 13.48
CA ASP A 182 -4.74 11.49 13.84
C ASP A 182 -4.84 9.98 13.62
N GLY A 183 -3.90 9.40 12.84
CA GLY A 183 -3.89 8.00 12.45
C GLY A 183 -4.51 7.74 11.08
N SER A 184 -4.40 6.49 10.62
CA SER A 184 -4.98 6.08 9.34
C SER A 184 -6.49 6.28 9.32
N LEU A 185 -7.08 6.45 8.13
CA LEU A 185 -8.54 6.57 7.97
C LEU A 185 -9.26 5.39 8.63
N ALA A 186 -8.74 4.17 8.48
CA ALA A 186 -9.32 2.98 9.11
C ALA A 186 -9.31 3.07 10.64
N SER A 187 -8.24 3.58 11.25
CA SER A 187 -8.15 3.77 12.71
C SER A 187 -9.11 4.84 13.19
N ARG A 188 -9.22 5.98 12.48
CA ARG A 188 -10.17 7.05 12.80
C ARG A 188 -11.63 6.59 12.67
N LEU A 189 -11.96 5.81 11.64
CA LEU A 189 -13.30 5.25 11.46
C LEU A 189 -13.70 4.24 12.54
N ARG A 190 -12.74 3.54 13.14
CA ARG A 190 -13.01 2.57 14.21
C ARG A 190 -13.08 3.20 15.60
N GLN A 191 -12.55 4.39 15.77
CA GLN A 191 -12.49 5.04 17.07
C GLN A 191 -13.89 5.32 17.63
N GLY A 192 -14.19 4.78 18.82
CA GLY A 192 -15.50 4.96 19.47
C GLY A 192 -16.67 4.27 18.76
N LEU A 193 -16.43 3.25 17.96
CA LEU A 193 -17.47 2.29 17.56
C LEU A 193 -17.66 1.24 18.65
N ASP A 194 -18.91 0.86 18.87
CA ASP A 194 -19.26 -0.27 19.72
C ASP A 194 -18.71 -1.57 19.14
N ASP A 195 -18.49 -2.57 19.99
CA ASP A 195 -18.14 -3.91 19.50
C ASP A 195 -19.38 -4.52 18.84
N PRO A 196 -19.27 -5.02 17.59
CA PRO A 196 -20.40 -5.65 16.91
C PRO A 196 -20.91 -6.92 17.62
N ALA A 197 -20.10 -7.53 18.49
CA ALA A 197 -20.52 -8.66 19.30
C ALA A 197 -21.38 -8.24 20.49
N ASP A 198 -21.15 -7.05 21.05
CA ASP A 198 -21.88 -6.54 22.21
C ASP A 198 -23.22 -5.88 21.79
N ASP A 199 -23.18 -5.00 20.79
CA ASP A 199 -24.38 -4.33 20.25
C ASP A 199 -24.31 -4.18 18.71
N PRO A 200 -24.79 -5.18 17.97
CA PRO A 200 -24.81 -5.13 16.50
C PRO A 200 -25.62 -3.96 15.93
N ALA A 201 -26.67 -3.51 16.63
CA ALA A 201 -27.53 -2.43 16.16
C ALA A 201 -26.84 -1.06 16.31
N ALA A 202 -26.24 -0.81 17.47
CA ALA A 202 -25.46 0.40 17.74
C ALA A 202 -24.22 0.46 16.83
N PHE A 203 -23.51 -0.65 16.63
CA PHE A 203 -22.40 -0.75 15.68
C PHE A 203 -22.82 -0.37 14.25
N ARG A 204 -23.92 -0.94 13.74
CA ARG A 204 -24.45 -0.62 12.41
C ARG A 204 -24.86 0.85 12.29
N ALA A 205 -25.52 1.39 13.30
CA ALA A 205 -25.93 2.80 13.32
C ALA A 205 -24.69 3.73 13.36
N GLY A 206 -23.66 3.35 14.11
CA GLY A 206 -22.38 4.04 14.16
C GLY A 206 -21.67 4.06 12.79
N LEU A 207 -21.56 2.91 12.13
CA LEU A 207 -21.01 2.81 10.77
C LEU A 207 -21.78 3.69 9.78
N LEU A 208 -23.13 3.63 9.80
CA LEU A 208 -23.94 4.42 8.87
C LEU A 208 -23.70 5.93 9.03
N ARG A 209 -23.54 6.43 10.26
CA ARG A 209 -23.18 7.83 10.50
C ARG A 209 -21.83 8.15 9.87
N ARG A 210 -20.79 7.36 10.17
CA ARG A 210 -19.43 7.60 9.66
C ARG A 210 -19.36 7.59 8.13
N TYR A 211 -20.06 6.67 7.47
CA TYR A 211 -20.10 6.63 6.01
C TYR A 211 -20.84 7.83 5.40
N ARG A 212 -21.83 8.41 6.11
CA ARG A 212 -22.44 9.68 5.70
C ARG A 212 -21.46 10.83 5.85
N ASP A 213 -20.74 10.90 6.98
CA ASP A 213 -19.71 11.90 7.20
C ASP A 213 -18.58 11.79 6.15
N LEU A 214 -18.17 10.57 5.76
CA LEU A 214 -17.23 10.35 4.66
C LEU A 214 -17.76 10.85 3.31
N ALA A 215 -19.05 10.63 3.02
CA ALA A 215 -19.66 11.15 1.80
C ALA A 215 -19.64 12.70 1.77
N ASP A 216 -19.81 13.33 2.93
CA ASP A 216 -19.69 14.78 3.07
C ASP A 216 -18.23 15.23 2.92
N CYS A 217 -17.27 14.53 3.51
CA CYS A 217 -15.83 14.78 3.32
C CYS A 217 -15.43 14.71 1.85
N LEU A 218 -15.92 13.68 1.14
CA LEU A 218 -15.66 13.54 -0.30
C LEU A 218 -16.25 14.69 -1.10
N ARG A 219 -17.50 15.08 -0.82
CA ARG A 219 -18.19 16.19 -1.51
C ARG A 219 -17.49 17.52 -1.29
N GLU A 220 -17.00 17.76 -0.09
CA GLU A 220 -16.41 19.05 0.34
C GLU A 220 -14.90 19.09 0.18
N ASN A 221 -14.28 17.97 -0.23
CA ASN A 221 -12.84 17.78 -0.33
C ASN A 221 -12.11 18.11 0.98
N GLN A 222 -12.64 17.60 2.10
CA GLN A 222 -12.15 17.83 3.47
C GLN A 222 -11.74 16.52 4.15
N LEU A 223 -10.79 16.63 5.09
CA LEU A 223 -10.38 15.49 5.90
C LEU A 223 -11.47 15.10 6.89
N TYR A 224 -11.62 13.80 7.10
CA TYR A 224 -12.46 13.22 8.15
C TYR A 224 -11.81 13.44 9.52
N ARG A 225 -12.57 13.98 10.48
CA ARG A 225 -12.10 14.29 11.83
C ARG A 225 -12.93 13.55 12.89
#